data_c60cea367727f23381bffa4ceac88e05
#
_entry.id   c60cea367727f23381bffa4ceac88e05
#
_cell.length_a   1.000
_cell.length_b   1.000
_cell.length_c   1.000
_cell.angle_alpha   90.00
_cell.angle_beta   90.00
_cell.angle_gamma   90.00
#
_symmetry.space_group_name_H-M   'P 1'
#
loop_
_entity.id
_entity.type
_entity.pdbx_description
1 polymer ?
#
loop_
_entity_poly.entity_id
_entity_poly.type
_entity_poly.pdbx_seq_one_letter_code
_entity_poly.pdbx_strand_id
1 'polypeptide(L)'
;AKRPAPFVRTGHGIVVFPGGAGTAEEILYRLGILLHPDNAEQPFPVVFTGPATAETYFEQIDAFLSATLGPTVRQCYRIILDDPDEVAREMLRGMDAVRDFRRRQSDAYNFNWLLRIPFDLQQPFEPTHARMAALELRRDTPPHLLAAELRRAFSGIVAGTVKDQGVRLIEQHGPFELHGDPELLRPLDGLLEAFIRDRRMKIAGEYRPCYRLVA
;
A
#
# COMPACT_ATOMS: atom_id res chain seq x y z
N ALA A 1 8.51 12.02 8.81
CA ALA A 1 7.46 11.02 8.61
C ALA A 1 7.44 10.05 9.79
N LYS A 2 6.26 9.78 10.38
CA LYS A 2 6.12 8.80 11.46
C LYS A 2 6.36 7.41 10.87
N ARG A 3 7.20 6.61 11.53
CA ARG A 3 7.50 5.24 11.09
C ARG A 3 6.27 4.35 11.31
N PRO A 4 5.70 3.71 10.28
CA PRO A 4 4.51 2.87 10.44
C PRO A 4 4.77 1.53 11.14
N ALA A 5 6.03 1.11 11.26
CA ALA A 5 6.43 -0.16 11.87
C ALA A 5 5.86 -0.42 13.29
N PRO A 6 5.82 0.55 14.23
CA PRO A 6 5.20 0.32 15.53
C PRO A 6 3.74 -0.08 15.45
N PHE A 7 2.95 0.54 14.57
CA PHE A 7 1.52 0.23 14.41
C PHE A 7 1.25 -1.20 13.94
N VAL A 8 2.12 -1.74 13.07
CA VAL A 8 1.98 -3.12 12.60
C VAL A 8 2.35 -4.13 13.69
N ARG A 9 3.33 -3.79 14.55
CA ARG A 9 3.75 -4.65 15.64
C ARG A 9 2.79 -4.65 16.82
N THR A 10 2.12 -3.53 17.08
CA THR A 10 1.16 -3.40 18.20
C THR A 10 -0.28 -3.69 17.77
N GLY A 11 -0.61 -3.55 16.48
CA GLY A 11 -1.93 -3.86 15.95
C GLY A 11 -2.13 -5.37 15.77
N HIS A 12 -3.38 -5.81 15.88
CA HIS A 12 -3.79 -7.20 15.67
C HIS A 12 -4.55 -7.40 14.35
N GLY A 13 -4.78 -6.32 13.62
CA GLY A 13 -5.46 -6.27 12.35
C GLY A 13 -5.69 -4.84 11.92
N ILE A 14 -6.26 -4.63 10.74
CA ILE A 14 -6.52 -3.31 10.19
C ILE A 14 -7.83 -3.27 9.41
N VAL A 15 -8.55 -2.16 9.56
CA VAL A 15 -9.69 -1.81 8.72
C VAL A 15 -9.27 -0.63 7.86
N VAL A 16 -9.50 -0.74 6.55
CA VAL A 16 -9.13 0.28 5.56
C VAL A 16 -10.39 0.84 4.92
N PHE A 17 -10.52 2.15 4.95
CA PHE A 17 -11.58 2.91 4.30
C PHE A 17 -11.09 3.52 2.98
N PRO A 18 -12.02 3.89 2.06
CA PRO A 18 -11.64 4.54 0.82
C PRO A 18 -10.82 5.82 1.04
N GLY A 19 -9.71 5.94 0.33
CA GLY A 19 -8.80 7.07 0.41
C GLY A 19 -8.17 7.42 -0.94
N GLY A 20 -7.02 8.05 -0.94
CA GLY A 20 -6.26 8.39 -2.14
C GLY A 20 -4.92 7.66 -2.21
N ALA A 21 -3.96 8.25 -2.91
CA ALA A 21 -2.62 7.69 -3.12
C ALA A 21 -1.88 7.38 -1.80
N GLY A 22 -2.09 8.16 -0.74
CA GLY A 22 -1.53 7.86 0.59
C GLY A 22 -2.09 6.59 1.20
N THR A 23 -3.39 6.30 1.00
CA THR A 23 -4.01 5.04 1.45
C THR A 23 -3.47 3.85 0.66
N ALA A 24 -3.29 3.99 -0.66
CA ALA A 24 -2.65 2.97 -1.49
C ALA A 24 -1.19 2.71 -1.03
N GLU A 25 -0.43 3.77 -0.68
CA GLU A 25 0.91 3.64 -0.08
C GLU A 25 0.88 2.80 1.19
N GLU A 26 -0.10 3.04 2.08
CA GLU A 26 -0.24 2.28 3.34
C GLU A 26 -0.69 0.84 3.12
N ILE A 27 -1.58 0.57 2.16
CA ILE A 27 -1.97 -0.79 1.76
C ILE A 27 -0.75 -1.56 1.27
N LEU A 28 0.02 -1.00 0.34
CA LEU A 28 1.24 -1.61 -0.20
C LEU A 28 2.29 -1.87 0.88
N TYR A 29 2.45 -0.95 1.83
CA TYR A 29 3.32 -1.15 2.99
C TYR A 29 2.94 -2.40 3.78
N ARG A 30 1.65 -2.58 4.05
CA ARG A 30 1.15 -3.73 4.80
C ARG A 30 1.28 -5.03 4.02
N LEU A 31 0.90 -5.00 2.75
CA LEU A 31 1.02 -6.17 1.88
C LEU A 31 2.47 -6.59 1.68
N GLY A 32 3.41 -5.65 1.58
CA GLY A 32 4.84 -5.96 1.54
C GLY A 32 5.33 -6.70 2.79
N ILE A 33 4.72 -6.46 3.96
CA ILE A 33 5.01 -7.21 5.18
C ILE A 33 4.31 -8.58 5.16
N LEU A 34 3.02 -8.62 4.83
CA LEU A 34 2.22 -9.86 4.88
C LEU A 34 2.65 -10.88 3.82
N LEU A 35 3.07 -10.42 2.65
CA LEU A 35 3.58 -11.27 1.57
C LEU A 35 5.01 -11.77 1.80
N HIS A 36 5.71 -11.28 2.84
CA HIS A 36 7.05 -11.77 3.15
C HIS A 36 6.98 -13.25 3.59
N PRO A 37 7.82 -14.14 3.01
CA PRO A 37 7.76 -15.58 3.30
C PRO A 37 7.82 -15.92 4.79
N ASP A 38 8.65 -15.22 5.58
CA ASP A 38 8.79 -15.44 7.02
C ASP A 38 7.52 -15.06 7.82
N ASN A 39 6.57 -14.36 7.20
CA ASN A 39 5.32 -13.95 7.83
C ASN A 39 4.11 -14.77 7.34
N ALA A 40 4.30 -15.71 6.41
CA ALA A 40 3.21 -16.41 5.72
C ALA A 40 2.22 -17.13 6.67
N GLU A 41 2.71 -17.61 7.80
CA GLU A 41 1.88 -18.32 8.80
C GLU A 41 1.27 -17.37 9.85
N GLN A 42 1.65 -16.10 9.85
CA GLN A 42 1.20 -15.14 10.87
C GLN A 42 -0.17 -14.58 10.49
N PRO A 43 -1.23 -14.84 11.24
CA PRO A 43 -2.53 -14.24 10.98
C PRO A 43 -2.50 -12.74 11.25
N PHE A 44 -3.07 -11.98 10.32
CA PHE A 44 -3.26 -10.54 10.46
C PHE A 44 -4.48 -10.13 9.62
N PRO A 45 -5.66 -9.98 10.22
CA PRO A 45 -6.87 -9.63 9.47
C PRO A 45 -6.75 -8.25 8.86
N VAL A 46 -7.05 -8.17 7.56
CA VAL A 46 -7.14 -6.91 6.79
C VAL A 46 -8.52 -6.87 6.15
N VAL A 47 -9.29 -5.86 6.48
CA VAL A 47 -10.63 -5.67 5.91
C VAL A 47 -10.69 -4.31 5.22
N PHE A 48 -11.02 -4.32 3.94
CA PHE A 48 -11.36 -3.14 3.17
C PHE A 48 -12.88 -2.93 3.27
N THR A 49 -13.31 -1.77 3.72
CA THR A 49 -14.73 -1.50 3.98
C THR A 49 -15.11 -0.06 3.70
N GLY A 50 -16.41 0.12 3.52
CA GLY A 50 -17.04 1.41 3.32
C GLY A 50 -18.53 1.23 3.02
N PRO A 51 -19.27 2.30 2.75
CA PRO A 51 -20.64 2.21 2.27
C PRO A 51 -20.70 1.51 0.90
N ALA A 52 -21.88 1.07 0.46
CA ALA A 52 -22.07 0.45 -0.85
C ALA A 52 -21.47 1.27 -2.02
N THR A 53 -21.48 2.60 -1.90
CA THR A 53 -20.88 3.51 -2.90
C THR A 53 -19.35 3.39 -3.02
N ALA A 54 -18.69 2.66 -2.13
CA ALA A 54 -17.25 2.41 -2.19
C ALA A 54 -16.88 1.19 -3.06
N GLU A 55 -17.84 0.49 -3.66
CA GLU A 55 -17.63 -0.72 -4.46
C GLU A 55 -16.61 -0.47 -5.58
N THR A 56 -16.87 0.48 -6.46
CA THR A 56 -15.96 0.82 -7.57
C THR A 56 -14.55 1.17 -7.10
N TYR A 57 -14.42 1.85 -5.97
CA TYR A 57 -13.10 2.16 -5.39
C TYR A 57 -12.33 0.89 -5.03
N PHE A 58 -12.97 -0.05 -4.33
CA PHE A 58 -12.28 -1.28 -3.93
C PHE A 58 -12.10 -2.26 -5.08
N GLU A 59 -12.96 -2.26 -6.09
CA GLU A 59 -12.71 -2.98 -7.33
C GLU A 59 -11.44 -2.49 -8.04
N GLN A 60 -11.21 -1.17 -8.10
CA GLN A 60 -10.01 -0.58 -8.67
C GLN A 60 -8.75 -0.94 -7.87
N ILE A 61 -8.83 -0.88 -6.52
CA ILE A 61 -7.74 -1.31 -5.64
C ILE A 61 -7.42 -2.80 -5.84
N ASP A 62 -8.45 -3.67 -5.82
CA ASP A 62 -8.30 -5.11 -5.99
C ASP A 62 -7.70 -5.46 -7.37
N ALA A 63 -8.19 -4.82 -8.43
CA ALA A 63 -7.66 -4.98 -9.78
C ALA A 63 -6.18 -4.56 -9.86
N PHE A 64 -5.83 -3.40 -9.29
CA PHE A 64 -4.44 -2.93 -9.23
C PHE A 64 -3.54 -3.91 -8.46
N LEU A 65 -3.95 -4.31 -7.26
CA LEU A 65 -3.15 -5.22 -6.43
C LEU A 65 -2.97 -6.58 -7.11
N SER A 66 -4.03 -7.13 -7.70
CA SER A 66 -3.97 -8.42 -8.40
C SER A 66 -3.13 -8.35 -9.67
N ALA A 67 -3.22 -7.26 -10.44
CA ALA A 67 -2.43 -7.07 -11.65
C ALA A 67 -0.93 -6.90 -11.36
N THR A 68 -0.58 -6.22 -10.26
CA THR A 68 0.82 -5.94 -9.92
C THR A 68 1.46 -7.01 -9.05
N LEU A 69 0.79 -7.46 -7.98
CA LEU A 69 1.36 -8.40 -7.00
C LEU A 69 0.96 -9.86 -7.25
N GLY A 70 0.11 -10.10 -8.23
CA GLY A 70 -0.43 -11.41 -8.56
C GLY A 70 -1.71 -11.76 -7.79
N PRO A 71 -2.50 -12.74 -8.28
CA PRO A 71 -3.85 -13.03 -7.76
C PRO A 71 -3.87 -13.57 -6.32
N THR A 72 -2.76 -14.13 -5.86
CA THR A 72 -2.63 -14.66 -4.48
C THR A 72 -2.70 -13.56 -3.42
N VAL A 73 -2.48 -12.30 -3.78
CA VAL A 73 -2.60 -11.16 -2.87
C VAL A 73 -4.00 -11.06 -2.23
N ARG A 74 -5.04 -11.54 -2.93
CA ARG A 74 -6.42 -11.57 -2.43
C ARG A 74 -6.60 -12.40 -1.15
N GLN A 75 -5.66 -13.28 -0.85
CA GLN A 75 -5.67 -14.05 0.40
C GLN A 75 -5.26 -13.19 1.61
N CYS A 76 -4.67 -12.02 1.38
CA CYS A 76 -4.21 -11.11 2.44
C CYS A 76 -5.29 -10.17 2.96
N TYR A 77 -6.45 -10.06 2.30
CA TYR A 77 -7.52 -9.14 2.70
C TYR A 77 -8.90 -9.64 2.33
N ARG A 78 -9.92 -9.06 2.96
CA ARG A 78 -11.33 -9.22 2.58
C ARG A 78 -11.93 -7.85 2.26
N ILE A 79 -12.86 -7.81 1.29
CA ILE A 79 -13.68 -6.63 0.99
C ILE A 79 -15.08 -6.89 1.53
N ILE A 80 -15.53 -6.06 2.45
CA ILE A 80 -16.86 -6.15 3.08
C ILE A 80 -17.47 -4.75 3.01
N LEU A 81 -18.51 -4.58 2.21
CA LEU A 81 -19.16 -3.29 2.00
C LEU A 81 -20.54 -3.28 2.64
N ASP A 82 -20.92 -2.13 3.17
CA ASP A 82 -22.23 -1.85 3.74
C ASP A 82 -22.71 -2.83 4.84
N ASP A 83 -21.78 -3.56 5.44
CA ASP A 83 -22.04 -4.52 6.53
C ASP A 83 -21.04 -4.35 7.69
N PRO A 84 -21.23 -3.34 8.56
CA PRO A 84 -20.34 -3.11 9.68
C PRO A 84 -20.34 -4.26 10.69
N ASP A 85 -21.43 -5.00 10.80
CA ASP A 85 -21.53 -6.16 11.69
C ASP A 85 -20.66 -7.31 11.20
N GLU A 86 -20.61 -7.57 9.88
CA GLU A 86 -19.71 -8.58 9.31
C GLU A 86 -18.25 -8.13 9.42
N VAL A 87 -17.96 -6.82 9.24
CA VAL A 87 -16.62 -6.28 9.51
C VAL A 87 -16.19 -6.57 10.94
N ALA A 88 -17.06 -6.31 11.91
CA ALA A 88 -16.77 -6.57 13.32
C ALA A 88 -16.55 -8.07 13.59
N ARG A 89 -17.40 -8.93 13.04
CA ARG A 89 -17.26 -10.40 13.15
C ARG A 89 -15.95 -10.89 12.56
N GLU A 90 -15.58 -10.41 11.37
CA GLU A 90 -14.33 -10.79 10.72
C GLU A 90 -13.10 -10.35 11.53
N MET A 91 -13.11 -9.11 12.02
CA MET A 91 -12.03 -8.61 12.86
C MET A 91 -11.89 -9.38 14.16
N LEU A 92 -13.00 -9.74 14.82
CA LEU A 92 -12.98 -10.56 16.03
C LEU A 92 -12.40 -11.94 15.77
N ARG A 93 -12.86 -12.64 14.71
CA ARG A 93 -12.30 -13.94 14.30
C ARG A 93 -10.79 -13.84 14.04
N GLY A 94 -10.37 -12.80 13.32
CA GLY A 94 -8.95 -12.57 13.02
C GLY A 94 -8.13 -12.28 14.27
N MET A 95 -8.64 -11.49 15.21
CA MET A 95 -7.97 -11.20 16.49
C MET A 95 -7.81 -12.45 17.36
N ASP A 96 -8.80 -13.34 17.39
CA ASP A 96 -8.70 -14.60 18.09
C ASP A 96 -7.63 -15.50 17.44
N ALA A 97 -7.58 -15.58 16.12
CA ALA A 97 -6.53 -16.29 15.40
C ALA A 97 -5.12 -15.72 15.71
N VAL A 98 -4.98 -14.41 15.77
CA VAL A 98 -3.71 -13.74 16.17
C VAL A 98 -3.33 -14.13 17.61
N ARG A 99 -4.30 -14.06 18.54
CA ARG A 99 -4.07 -14.41 19.94
C ARG A 99 -3.59 -15.85 20.09
N ASP A 100 -4.25 -16.78 19.41
CA ASP A 100 -3.93 -18.20 19.46
C ASP A 100 -2.58 -18.50 18.80
N PHE A 101 -2.28 -17.87 17.68
CA PHE A 101 -0.98 -18.00 17.03
C PHE A 101 0.14 -17.53 17.97
N ARG A 102 0.04 -16.32 18.52
CA ARG A 102 1.07 -15.78 19.40
C ARG A 102 1.25 -16.61 20.67
N ARG A 103 0.16 -17.13 21.23
CA ARG A 103 0.23 -18.06 22.38
C ARG A 103 1.02 -19.32 22.02
N ARG A 104 0.76 -19.94 20.87
CA ARG A 104 1.49 -21.13 20.40
C ARG A 104 2.98 -20.85 20.17
N GLN A 105 3.29 -19.66 19.70
CA GLN A 105 4.67 -19.24 19.42
C GLN A 105 5.40 -18.63 20.65
N SER A 106 4.76 -18.57 21.80
CA SER A 106 5.29 -17.90 23.00
C SER A 106 5.67 -16.45 22.76
N ASP A 107 4.95 -15.76 21.85
CA ASP A 107 5.14 -14.35 21.54
C ASP A 107 4.19 -13.44 22.36
N ALA A 108 4.61 -12.22 22.61
CA ALA A 108 3.82 -11.26 23.37
C ALA A 108 2.58 -10.80 22.58
N TYR A 109 1.40 -10.79 23.23
CA TYR A 109 0.17 -10.36 22.57
C TYR A 109 0.21 -8.90 22.14
N ASN A 110 0.69 -8.00 22.97
CA ASN A 110 0.66 -6.56 22.73
C ASN A 110 1.78 -6.03 21.81
N PHE A 111 2.73 -6.90 21.43
CA PHE A 111 3.82 -6.52 20.54
C PHE A 111 4.32 -7.75 19.79
N ASN A 112 4.21 -7.72 18.46
CA ASN A 112 4.64 -8.81 17.60
C ASN A 112 6.16 -8.78 17.37
N TRP A 113 6.92 -9.54 18.17
CA TRP A 113 8.36 -9.67 18.02
C TRP A 113 8.77 -10.53 16.82
N LEU A 114 7.95 -11.51 16.48
CA LEU A 114 8.21 -12.46 15.38
C LEU A 114 8.00 -11.85 14.00
N LEU A 115 7.24 -10.73 13.90
CA LEU A 115 6.93 -10.13 12.62
C LEU A 115 8.21 -9.66 11.90
N ARG A 116 8.48 -10.25 10.75
CA ARG A 116 9.58 -9.80 9.89
C ARG A 116 9.16 -8.56 9.11
N ILE A 117 9.80 -7.43 9.40
CA ILE A 117 9.62 -6.20 8.63
C ILE A 117 10.94 -5.95 7.88
N PRO A 118 10.96 -6.03 6.55
CA PRO A 118 12.15 -5.71 5.76
C PRO A 118 12.72 -4.34 6.10
N PHE A 119 14.05 -4.22 6.10
CA PHE A 119 14.74 -2.98 6.46
C PHE A 119 14.24 -1.79 5.61
N ASP A 120 14.04 -2.02 4.33
CA ASP A 120 13.57 -1.01 3.38
C ASP A 120 12.18 -0.46 3.70
N LEU A 121 11.31 -1.27 4.30
CA LEU A 121 10.02 -0.81 4.80
C LEU A 121 10.13 -0.04 6.12
N GLN A 122 11.25 -0.16 6.84
CA GLN A 122 11.48 0.57 8.09
C GLN A 122 12.08 1.96 7.86
N GLN A 123 12.63 2.23 6.68
CA GLN A 123 13.24 3.51 6.36
C GLN A 123 12.27 4.42 5.63
N PRO A 124 12.27 5.75 5.93
CA PRO A 124 11.55 6.70 5.12
C PRO A 124 12.16 6.78 3.72
N PHE A 125 11.30 6.80 2.71
CA PHE A 125 11.73 7.05 1.34
C PHE A 125 11.81 8.56 1.09
N GLU A 126 12.96 9.04 0.67
CA GLU A 126 13.17 10.41 0.22
C GLU A 126 13.06 10.44 -1.30
N PRO A 127 12.01 11.03 -1.87
CA PRO A 127 11.77 11.02 -3.31
C PRO A 127 12.63 12.07 -4.00
N THR A 128 13.78 11.64 -4.53
CA THR A 128 14.61 12.41 -5.47
C THR A 128 14.47 11.82 -6.86
N HIS A 129 14.77 12.60 -7.92
CA HIS A 129 14.72 12.11 -9.31
C HIS A 129 15.55 10.83 -9.49
N ALA A 130 16.77 10.82 -8.96
CA ALA A 130 17.64 9.63 -9.04
C ALA A 130 17.04 8.40 -8.34
N ARG A 131 16.42 8.57 -7.14
CA ARG A 131 15.81 7.46 -6.41
C ARG A 131 14.51 6.99 -7.05
N MET A 132 13.74 7.89 -7.66
CA MET A 132 12.52 7.53 -8.38
C MET A 132 12.87 6.76 -9.66
N ALA A 133 13.88 7.20 -10.41
CA ALA A 133 14.35 6.50 -11.60
C ALA A 133 15.03 5.14 -11.30
N ALA A 134 15.53 4.95 -10.08
CA ALA A 134 16.18 3.70 -9.65
C ALA A 134 15.20 2.67 -9.04
N LEU A 135 13.88 2.92 -9.05
CA LEU A 135 12.89 1.94 -8.58
C LEU A 135 12.86 0.71 -9.48
N GLU A 136 12.84 -0.47 -8.89
CA GLU A 136 12.80 -1.75 -9.61
C GLU A 136 11.36 -2.24 -9.81
N LEU A 137 10.62 -1.60 -10.71
CA LEU A 137 9.24 -1.97 -11.04
C LEU A 137 9.24 -3.07 -12.13
N ARG A 138 9.67 -4.27 -11.75
CA ARG A 138 9.85 -5.42 -12.64
C ARG A 138 8.91 -6.55 -12.28
N ARG A 139 8.35 -7.22 -13.28
CA ARG A 139 7.39 -8.31 -13.12
C ARG A 139 7.98 -9.55 -12.45
N ASP A 140 9.27 -9.79 -12.63
CA ASP A 140 10.00 -10.90 -12.02
C ASP A 140 10.41 -10.66 -10.55
N THR A 141 10.17 -9.45 -10.01
CA THR A 141 10.42 -9.13 -8.61
C THR A 141 9.44 -9.88 -7.69
N PRO A 142 9.93 -10.53 -6.63
CA PRO A 142 9.04 -11.16 -5.64
C PRO A 142 7.97 -10.22 -5.11
N PRO A 143 6.69 -10.65 -4.93
CA PRO A 143 5.58 -9.76 -4.62
C PRO A 143 5.78 -8.86 -3.39
N HIS A 144 6.45 -9.34 -2.33
CA HIS A 144 6.73 -8.54 -1.13
C HIS A 144 7.75 -7.43 -1.38
N LEU A 145 8.73 -7.65 -2.25
CA LEU A 145 9.70 -6.63 -2.67
C LEU A 145 9.06 -5.65 -3.65
N LEU A 146 8.30 -6.16 -4.62
CA LEU A 146 7.56 -5.32 -5.56
C LEU A 146 6.55 -4.40 -4.84
N ALA A 147 5.86 -4.89 -3.80
CA ALA A 147 4.99 -4.06 -2.98
C ALA A 147 5.77 -2.90 -2.31
N ALA A 148 7.01 -3.14 -1.88
CA ALA A 148 7.86 -2.09 -1.33
C ALA A 148 8.28 -1.06 -2.38
N GLU A 149 8.60 -1.49 -3.60
CA GLU A 149 8.94 -0.58 -4.71
C GLU A 149 7.72 0.25 -5.16
N LEU A 150 6.55 -0.38 -5.34
CA LEU A 150 5.30 0.32 -5.64
C LEU A 150 4.93 1.32 -4.54
N ARG A 151 5.12 0.96 -3.27
CA ARG A 151 4.94 1.89 -2.15
C ARG A 151 5.85 3.12 -2.27
N ARG A 152 7.11 2.92 -2.65
CA ARG A 152 8.07 4.03 -2.87
C ARG A 152 7.62 4.93 -4.02
N ALA A 153 7.13 4.34 -5.12
CA ALA A 153 6.56 5.09 -6.22
C ALA A 153 5.39 5.97 -5.77
N PHE A 154 4.41 5.40 -5.05
CA PHE A 154 3.29 6.17 -4.48
C PHE A 154 3.76 7.26 -3.50
N SER A 155 4.74 6.96 -2.64
CA SER A 155 5.31 7.96 -1.71
C SER A 155 5.93 9.14 -2.46
N GLY A 156 6.64 8.88 -3.56
CA GLY A 156 7.20 9.92 -4.43
C GLY A 156 6.13 10.74 -5.14
N ILE A 157 5.10 10.09 -5.67
CA ILE A 157 3.98 10.76 -6.34
C ILE A 157 3.20 11.64 -5.35
N VAL A 158 2.91 11.14 -4.16
CA VAL A 158 2.28 11.96 -3.10
C VAL A 158 3.17 13.14 -2.71
N ALA A 159 4.48 12.94 -2.62
CA ALA A 159 5.40 14.03 -2.32
C ALA A 159 5.44 15.09 -3.44
N GLY A 160 5.56 14.66 -4.69
CA GLY A 160 5.62 15.56 -5.86
C GLY A 160 4.31 16.29 -6.15
N THR A 161 3.16 15.75 -5.66
CA THR A 161 1.84 16.37 -5.92
C THR A 161 1.36 17.25 -4.77
N VAL A 162 1.69 16.90 -3.50
CA VAL A 162 1.02 17.49 -2.32
C VAL A 162 1.98 18.15 -1.34
N LYS A 163 3.27 17.76 -1.30
CA LYS A 163 4.23 18.30 -0.34
C LYS A 163 5.03 19.43 -0.97
N ASP A 164 5.09 20.58 -0.32
CA ASP A 164 5.78 21.79 -0.82
C ASP A 164 7.19 21.51 -1.34
N GLN A 165 7.98 20.74 -0.63
CA GLN A 165 9.34 20.38 -1.04
C GLN A 165 9.35 19.56 -2.33
N GLY A 166 8.46 18.58 -2.45
CA GLY A 166 8.35 17.74 -3.64
C GLY A 166 7.83 18.52 -4.84
N VAL A 167 6.83 19.36 -4.64
CA VAL A 167 6.28 20.25 -5.69
C VAL A 167 7.39 21.17 -6.23
N ARG A 168 8.19 21.80 -5.36
CA ARG A 168 9.33 22.61 -5.78
C ARG A 168 10.39 21.85 -6.58
N LEU A 169 10.66 20.59 -6.20
CA LEU A 169 11.58 19.74 -6.97
C LEU A 169 11.06 19.47 -8.38
N ILE A 170 9.74 19.21 -8.52
CA ILE A 170 9.10 19.01 -9.83
C ILE A 170 9.13 20.31 -10.65
N GLU A 171 8.85 21.47 -10.05
CA GLU A 171 8.91 22.76 -10.73
C GLU A 171 10.32 23.09 -11.24
N GLN A 172 11.36 22.73 -10.49
CA GLN A 172 12.76 23.03 -10.83
C GLN A 172 13.37 22.03 -11.83
N HIS A 173 13.03 20.75 -11.73
CA HIS A 173 13.72 19.67 -12.45
C HIS A 173 12.81 18.84 -13.37
N GLY A 174 11.52 19.19 -13.44
CA GLY A 174 10.52 18.44 -14.20
C GLY A 174 10.01 17.20 -13.44
N PRO A 175 9.14 16.39 -14.09
CA PRO A 175 8.53 15.23 -13.47
C PRO A 175 9.56 14.12 -13.18
N PHE A 176 9.29 13.32 -12.16
CA PHE A 176 10.04 12.10 -11.88
C PHE A 176 9.92 11.10 -13.04
N GLU A 177 10.99 10.37 -13.33
CA GLU A 177 10.93 9.23 -14.22
C GLU A 177 10.64 7.96 -13.40
N LEU A 178 9.66 7.18 -13.86
CA LEU A 178 9.37 5.84 -13.36
C LEU A 178 9.69 4.84 -14.45
N HIS A 179 10.77 4.08 -14.26
CA HIS A 179 11.17 3.00 -15.14
C HIS A 179 10.57 1.68 -14.67
N GLY A 180 10.09 0.85 -15.60
CA GLY A 180 9.55 -0.45 -15.24
C GLY A 180 8.76 -1.12 -16.35
N ASP A 181 8.29 -2.32 -16.04
CA ASP A 181 7.50 -3.09 -16.98
C ASP A 181 6.14 -2.44 -17.24
N PRO A 182 5.71 -2.32 -18.52
CA PRO A 182 4.43 -1.71 -18.87
C PRO A 182 3.23 -2.36 -18.18
N GLU A 183 3.33 -3.65 -17.87
CA GLU A 183 2.28 -4.40 -17.13
C GLU A 183 2.13 -3.96 -15.66
N LEU A 184 3.11 -3.28 -15.10
CA LEU A 184 3.06 -2.69 -13.75
C LEU A 184 2.76 -1.20 -13.81
N LEU A 185 3.36 -0.50 -14.77
CA LEU A 185 3.21 0.95 -14.90
C LEU A 185 1.79 1.36 -15.31
N ARG A 186 1.14 0.60 -16.23
CA ARG A 186 -0.24 0.91 -16.65
C ARG A 186 -1.27 0.78 -15.52
N PRO A 187 -1.30 -0.30 -14.72
CA PRO A 187 -2.20 -0.38 -13.57
C PRO A 187 -1.94 0.71 -12.52
N LEU A 188 -0.68 1.10 -12.30
CA LEU A 188 -0.32 2.19 -11.39
C LEU A 188 -0.89 3.52 -11.88
N ASP A 189 -0.68 3.84 -13.15
CA ASP A 189 -1.17 5.07 -13.78
C ASP A 189 -2.70 5.12 -13.77
N GLY A 190 -3.35 4.03 -14.18
CA GLY A 190 -4.82 3.93 -14.18
C GLY A 190 -5.45 4.10 -12.79
N LEU A 191 -4.81 3.60 -11.72
CA LEU A 191 -5.28 3.81 -10.36
C LEU A 191 -5.12 5.28 -9.94
N LEU A 192 -4.03 5.93 -10.32
CA LEU A 192 -3.80 7.35 -10.02
C LEU A 192 -4.78 8.25 -10.77
N GLU A 193 -5.04 7.97 -12.05
CA GLU A 193 -6.08 8.66 -12.84
C GLU A 193 -7.47 8.52 -12.18
N ALA A 194 -7.80 7.33 -11.68
CA ALA A 194 -9.04 7.11 -10.95
C ALA A 194 -9.12 7.97 -9.68
N PHE A 195 -8.04 8.05 -8.90
CA PHE A 195 -8.00 8.90 -7.70
C PHE A 195 -8.15 10.38 -8.03
N ILE A 196 -7.62 10.84 -9.16
CA ILE A 196 -7.76 12.22 -9.62
C ILE A 196 -9.20 12.49 -10.05
N ARG A 197 -9.76 11.64 -10.92
CA ARG A 197 -11.13 11.73 -11.40
C ARG A 197 -12.13 11.76 -10.24
N ASP A 198 -11.91 10.91 -9.24
CA ASP A 198 -12.80 10.75 -8.08
C ASP A 198 -12.46 11.75 -6.95
N ARG A 199 -11.61 12.75 -7.22
CA ARG A 199 -11.19 13.81 -6.28
C ARG A 199 -10.62 13.28 -4.96
N ARG A 200 -9.92 12.15 -5.00
CA ARG A 200 -9.30 11.51 -3.84
C ARG A 200 -7.86 11.96 -3.59
N MET A 201 -7.36 12.87 -4.38
CA MET A 201 -6.06 13.53 -4.18
C MET A 201 -6.27 15.02 -3.91
N LYS A 202 -5.53 15.56 -2.93
CA LYS A 202 -5.52 17.00 -2.65
C LYS A 202 -4.65 17.70 -3.70
N ILE A 203 -5.28 18.18 -4.77
CA ILE A 203 -4.61 18.88 -5.86
C ILE A 203 -5.00 20.34 -5.78
N ALA A 204 -4.00 21.23 -5.72
CA ALA A 204 -4.21 22.67 -5.81
C ALA A 204 -4.18 23.08 -7.30
N GLY A 205 -5.34 23.48 -7.84
CA GLY A 205 -5.44 23.91 -9.24
C GLY A 205 -5.57 22.78 -10.26
N GLU A 206 -5.05 23.01 -11.47
CA GLU A 206 -5.05 22.02 -12.54
C GLU A 206 -4.04 20.91 -12.26
N TYR A 207 -4.47 19.65 -12.41
CA TYR A 207 -3.56 18.51 -12.22
C TYR A 207 -2.51 18.48 -13.32
N ARG A 208 -1.25 18.45 -12.92
CA ARG A 208 -0.11 18.14 -13.77
C ARG A 208 0.61 16.94 -13.21
N PRO A 209 0.82 15.86 -14.00
CA PRO A 209 1.55 14.69 -13.54
C PRO A 209 2.94 15.08 -13.03
N CYS A 210 3.25 14.70 -11.79
CA CYS A 210 4.58 14.88 -11.22
C CYS A 210 5.56 13.75 -11.60
N TYR A 211 5.13 12.84 -12.47
CA TYR A 211 5.92 11.73 -12.98
C TYR A 211 5.64 11.48 -14.47
N ARG A 212 6.55 10.76 -15.11
CA ARG A 212 6.38 10.18 -16.45
C ARG A 212 6.82 8.72 -16.44
N LEU A 213 6.12 7.90 -17.20
CA LEU A 213 6.43 6.49 -17.34
C LEU A 213 7.47 6.30 -18.45
N VAL A 214 8.49 5.51 -18.15
CA VAL A 214 9.56 5.14 -19.10
C VAL A 214 9.62 3.61 -19.12
N ALA A 215 9.18 3.03 -20.23
CA ALA A 215 9.15 1.59 -20.46
C ALA A 215 10.47 1.12 -21.08
#